data_bc045c91e26e9581b302ca2a36a0abc3
#
_entry.id   bc045c91e26e9581b302ca2a36a0abc3
#
_cell.length_a   1.000
_cell.length_b   1.000
_cell.length_c   1.000
_cell.angle_alpha   90.00
_cell.angle_beta   90.00
_cell.angle_gamma   90.00
#
_symmetry.space_group_name_H-M   'P 1'
#
loop_
_entity.id
_entity.type
_entity.pdbx_description
1 polymer ?
#
loop_
_entity_poly.entity_id
_entity_poly.type
_entity_poly.pdbx_seq_one_letter_code
_entity_poly.pdbx_strand_id
1 'polypeptide(L)'
;MLKERATYYYMEDGCNCAEAVLLAANAVYGLGLSDETAKVVGGFGGGMGCGNACGALCGAIAVMGVKKMGRRAHETPGFSPACGALVKDFEAALGSTMCADLRKIHANQTQRCLKTVLAACDVLESHLAEAAKE
;
A
#
# COMPACT_ATOMS: atom_id res chain seq x y z
N MET A 1 -4.11 10.47 9.73
CA MET A 1 -4.15 9.26 10.59
C MET A 1 -3.50 8.05 9.93
N LEU A 2 -3.74 7.83 8.66
CA LEU A 2 -3.12 6.67 7.98
C LEU A 2 -1.60 6.79 7.95
N LYS A 3 -1.07 7.97 7.61
CA LYS A 3 0.38 8.18 7.53
C LYS A 3 1.08 8.02 8.88
N GLU A 4 0.48 8.50 9.95
CA GLU A 4 1.06 8.36 11.29
C GLU A 4 1.14 6.89 11.69
N ARG A 5 0.09 6.12 11.41
CA ARG A 5 0.08 4.68 11.69
C ARG A 5 1.11 3.94 10.85
N ALA A 6 1.19 4.28 9.56
CA ALA A 6 2.18 3.64 8.67
C ALA A 6 3.60 3.95 9.12
N THR A 7 3.87 5.19 9.57
CA THR A 7 5.17 5.57 10.11
C THR A 7 5.52 4.71 11.31
N TYR A 8 4.59 4.52 12.23
CA TYR A 8 4.81 3.68 13.40
C TYR A 8 5.16 2.25 13.00
N TYR A 9 4.33 1.63 12.15
CA TYR A 9 4.57 0.25 11.76
C TYR A 9 5.90 0.08 11.03
N TYR A 10 6.22 1.03 10.15
CA TYR A 10 7.44 0.94 9.36
C TYR A 10 8.71 1.23 10.15
N MET A 11 8.70 2.27 10.98
CA MET A 11 9.88 2.73 11.69
C MET A 11 10.08 2.06 13.05
N GLU A 12 8.99 1.70 13.75
CA GLU A 12 9.07 1.22 15.13
C GLU A 12 8.74 -0.25 15.28
N ASP A 13 7.80 -0.78 14.49
CA ASP A 13 7.29 -2.14 14.69
C ASP A 13 7.97 -3.20 13.81
N GLY A 14 8.95 -2.82 13.03
CA GLY A 14 9.70 -3.76 12.21
C GLY A 14 9.01 -4.25 10.95
N CYS A 15 7.93 -3.61 10.54
CA CYS A 15 7.22 -3.98 9.32
C CYS A 15 7.99 -3.55 8.08
N ASN A 16 7.85 -4.32 6.99
CA ASN A 16 8.31 -3.83 5.70
C ASN A 16 7.26 -2.90 5.09
N CYS A 17 7.53 -2.37 3.90
CA CYS A 17 6.66 -1.38 3.25
C CYS A 17 5.25 -1.91 3.01
N ALA A 18 5.10 -3.15 2.58
CA ALA A 18 3.79 -3.74 2.29
C ALA A 18 2.99 -3.98 3.58
N GLU A 19 3.65 -4.55 4.59
CA GLU A 19 3.03 -4.77 5.90
C GLU A 19 2.59 -3.47 6.54
N ALA A 20 3.44 -2.43 6.47
CA ALA A 20 3.16 -1.15 7.10
C ALA A 20 1.89 -0.51 6.54
N VAL A 21 1.72 -0.52 5.22
CA VAL A 21 0.53 0.06 4.59
C VAL A 21 -0.72 -0.74 4.98
N LEU A 22 -0.65 -2.06 4.91
CA LEU A 22 -1.81 -2.90 5.23
C LEU A 22 -2.22 -2.77 6.69
N LEU A 23 -1.26 -2.85 7.62
CA LEU A 23 -1.57 -2.77 9.05
C LEU A 23 -2.05 -1.38 9.45
N ALA A 24 -1.49 -0.33 8.85
CA ALA A 24 -1.98 1.03 9.08
C ALA A 24 -3.44 1.16 8.66
N ALA A 25 -3.77 0.67 7.47
CA ALA A 25 -5.15 0.70 6.98
C ALA A 25 -6.07 -0.15 7.86
N ASN A 26 -5.59 -1.31 8.30
CA ASN A 26 -6.36 -2.17 9.21
C ASN A 26 -6.73 -1.42 10.49
N ALA A 27 -5.77 -0.68 11.07
CA ALA A 27 -6.00 0.07 12.30
C ALA A 27 -6.94 1.26 12.09
N VAL A 28 -6.74 2.01 11.02
CA VAL A 28 -7.50 3.25 10.78
C VAL A 28 -8.91 2.98 10.28
N TYR A 29 -9.07 2.00 9.38
CA TYR A 29 -10.36 1.71 8.77
C TYR A 29 -11.11 0.55 9.41
N GLY A 30 -10.55 -0.07 10.44
CA GLY A 30 -11.21 -1.16 11.14
C GLY A 30 -11.48 -2.36 10.26
N LEU A 31 -10.46 -2.82 9.53
CA LEU A 31 -10.65 -3.91 8.55
C LEU A 31 -10.83 -5.28 9.17
N GLY A 32 -10.51 -5.43 10.46
CA GLY A 32 -10.70 -6.71 11.16
C GLY A 32 -9.69 -7.78 10.79
N LEU A 33 -8.54 -7.40 10.25
CA LEU A 33 -7.50 -8.35 9.87
C LEU A 33 -6.66 -8.76 11.06
N SER A 34 -6.33 -10.05 11.15
CA SER A 34 -5.41 -10.56 12.17
C SER A 34 -3.96 -10.39 11.71
N ASP A 35 -3.01 -10.54 12.65
CA ASP A 35 -1.60 -10.55 12.30
C ASP A 35 -1.27 -11.68 11.32
N GLU A 36 -1.94 -12.82 11.45
CA GLU A 36 -1.75 -13.93 10.51
C GLU A 36 -2.17 -13.55 9.08
N THR A 37 -3.27 -12.83 8.95
CA THR A 37 -3.73 -12.35 7.64
C THR A 37 -2.72 -11.36 7.05
N ALA A 38 -2.12 -10.50 7.89
CA ALA A 38 -1.14 -9.52 7.41
C ALA A 38 0.10 -10.19 6.82
N LYS A 39 0.41 -11.42 7.20
CA LYS A 39 1.55 -12.16 6.66
C LYS A 39 1.45 -12.38 5.14
N VAL A 40 0.23 -12.38 4.58
CA VAL A 40 0.04 -12.64 3.15
C VAL A 40 0.69 -11.57 2.27
N VAL A 41 0.98 -10.39 2.80
CA VAL A 41 1.65 -9.33 2.04
C VAL A 41 3.14 -9.22 2.36
N GLY A 42 3.64 -9.99 3.33
CA GLY A 42 5.03 -9.88 3.77
C GLY A 42 6.06 -10.12 2.68
N GLY A 43 5.75 -10.98 1.72
CA GLY A 43 6.64 -11.29 0.61
C GLY A 43 6.77 -10.18 -0.42
N PHE A 44 5.94 -9.15 -0.37
CA PHE A 44 6.00 -8.04 -1.34
C PHE A 44 7.05 -6.97 -0.98
N GLY A 45 7.57 -6.99 0.24
CA GLY A 45 8.59 -6.04 0.65
C GLY A 45 9.85 -6.14 -0.22
N GLY A 46 10.51 -5.00 -0.44
CA GLY A 46 11.69 -4.98 -1.28
C GLY A 46 11.42 -5.30 -2.75
N GLY A 47 10.19 -5.06 -3.21
CA GLY A 47 9.79 -5.38 -4.58
C GLY A 47 9.81 -6.87 -4.83
N MET A 48 9.14 -7.63 -3.98
CA MET A 48 9.14 -9.09 -4.01
C MET A 48 10.56 -9.67 -3.82
N GLY A 49 11.35 -8.96 -3.00
CA GLY A 49 12.72 -9.39 -2.67
C GLY A 49 13.72 -9.18 -3.80
N CYS A 50 13.34 -8.56 -4.90
CA CYS A 50 14.22 -8.44 -6.07
C CYS A 50 14.12 -7.10 -6.82
N GLY A 51 13.60 -6.07 -6.16
CA GLY A 51 13.52 -4.74 -6.76
C GLY A 51 12.40 -4.57 -7.79
N ASN A 52 11.46 -5.50 -7.84
CA ASN A 52 10.32 -5.48 -8.74
C ASN A 52 9.24 -4.53 -8.19
N ALA A 53 7.97 -4.82 -8.36
CA ALA A 53 6.88 -3.92 -7.97
C ALA A 53 7.01 -3.45 -6.51
N CYS A 54 6.79 -2.15 -6.29
CA CYS A 54 6.92 -1.54 -4.96
C CYS A 54 6.00 -2.20 -3.93
N GLY A 55 6.57 -2.60 -2.79
CA GLY A 55 5.81 -3.25 -1.72
C GLY A 55 4.74 -2.36 -1.12
N ALA A 56 5.02 -1.05 -0.98
CA ALA A 56 4.01 -0.12 -0.46
C ALA A 56 2.81 -0.02 -1.40
N LEU A 57 3.05 -0.03 -2.70
CA LEU A 57 1.99 -0.05 -3.70
C LEU A 57 1.20 -1.36 -3.60
N CYS A 58 1.90 -2.50 -3.51
CA CYS A 58 1.23 -3.79 -3.36
C CYS A 58 0.38 -3.84 -2.10
N GLY A 59 0.86 -3.27 -1.00
CA GLY A 59 0.08 -3.17 0.24
C GLY A 59 -1.18 -2.33 0.05
N ALA A 60 -1.07 -1.21 -0.66
CA ALA A 60 -2.23 -0.37 -0.97
C ALA A 60 -3.26 -1.12 -1.82
N ILE A 61 -2.80 -1.87 -2.81
CA ILE A 61 -3.69 -2.70 -3.63
C ILE A 61 -4.38 -3.78 -2.78
N ALA A 62 -3.66 -4.38 -1.83
CA ALA A 62 -4.26 -5.34 -0.91
C ALA A 62 -5.39 -4.70 -0.11
N VAL A 63 -5.21 -3.46 0.36
CA VAL A 63 -6.26 -2.72 1.07
C VAL A 63 -7.47 -2.50 0.15
N MET A 64 -7.24 -2.17 -1.13
CA MET A 64 -8.33 -2.03 -2.10
C MET A 64 -9.16 -3.32 -2.18
N GLY A 65 -8.47 -4.47 -2.17
CA GLY A 65 -9.16 -5.77 -2.16
C GLY A 65 -10.06 -5.94 -0.94
N VAL A 66 -9.54 -5.64 0.24
CA VAL A 66 -10.32 -5.79 1.47
C VAL A 66 -11.52 -4.83 1.49
N LYS A 67 -11.33 -3.59 1.03
CA LYS A 67 -12.36 -2.55 1.11
C LYS A 67 -13.40 -2.64 0.01
N LYS A 68 -13.04 -3.06 -1.18
CA LYS A 68 -13.90 -2.93 -2.36
C LYS A 68 -14.34 -4.23 -3.00
N MET A 69 -13.63 -5.33 -2.76
CA MET A 69 -14.01 -6.61 -3.35
C MET A 69 -15.24 -7.20 -2.67
N GLY A 70 -16.12 -7.79 -3.49
CA GLY A 70 -17.15 -8.69 -2.98
C GLY A 70 -16.54 -10.07 -2.78
N ARG A 71 -17.26 -11.13 -3.19
CA ARG A 71 -16.78 -12.49 -2.98
C ARG A 71 -15.54 -12.82 -3.81
N ARG A 72 -15.50 -12.36 -5.06
CA ARG A 72 -14.38 -12.59 -5.98
C ARG A 72 -14.12 -11.35 -6.81
N ALA A 73 -12.89 -11.18 -7.26
CA ALA A 73 -12.48 -10.01 -8.05
C ALA A 73 -13.28 -9.88 -9.35
N HIS A 74 -13.44 -10.97 -10.10
CA HIS A 74 -14.17 -10.95 -11.36
C HIS A 74 -15.68 -10.75 -11.18
N GLU A 75 -16.18 -10.94 -9.96
CA GLU A 75 -17.60 -10.71 -9.64
C GLU A 75 -17.85 -9.31 -9.07
N THR A 76 -16.81 -8.48 -8.99
CA THR A 76 -16.90 -7.11 -8.47
C THR A 76 -16.71 -6.13 -9.63
N PRO A 77 -17.81 -5.62 -10.21
CA PRO A 77 -17.69 -4.68 -11.34
C PRO A 77 -16.87 -3.45 -10.97
N GLY A 78 -15.94 -3.08 -11.85
CA GLY A 78 -15.11 -1.89 -11.65
C GLY A 78 -13.93 -2.07 -10.72
N PHE A 79 -13.76 -3.24 -10.10
CA PHE A 79 -12.68 -3.43 -9.14
C PHE A 79 -11.31 -3.36 -9.81
N SER A 80 -11.08 -4.11 -10.87
CA SER A 80 -9.78 -4.10 -11.55
C SER A 80 -9.43 -2.71 -12.11
N PRO A 81 -10.33 -2.00 -12.79
CA PRO A 81 -10.05 -0.62 -13.20
C PRO A 81 -9.74 0.32 -12.03
N ALA A 82 -10.39 0.14 -10.88
CA ALA A 82 -10.11 0.95 -9.70
C ALA A 82 -8.68 0.72 -9.20
N CYS A 83 -8.23 -0.53 -9.18
CA CYS A 83 -6.85 -0.85 -8.82
C CYS A 83 -5.86 -0.23 -9.80
N GLY A 84 -6.15 -0.33 -11.11
CA GLY A 84 -5.31 0.26 -12.14
C GLY A 84 -5.20 1.78 -12.02
N ALA A 85 -6.31 2.44 -11.64
CA ALA A 85 -6.32 3.89 -11.43
C ALA A 85 -5.42 4.28 -10.25
N LEU A 86 -5.44 3.51 -9.17
CA LEU A 86 -4.57 3.74 -8.02
C LEU A 86 -3.09 3.62 -8.43
N VAL A 87 -2.76 2.59 -9.20
CA VAL A 87 -1.39 2.38 -9.69
C VAL A 87 -0.93 3.56 -10.54
N LYS A 88 -1.79 4.06 -11.43
CA LYS A 88 -1.46 5.22 -12.27
C LYS A 88 -1.20 6.47 -11.46
N ASP A 89 -2.02 6.73 -10.45
CA ASP A 89 -1.83 7.89 -9.58
C ASP A 89 -0.55 7.78 -8.76
N PHE A 90 -0.24 6.59 -8.28
CA PHE A 90 1.02 6.33 -7.58
C PHE A 90 2.23 6.60 -8.50
N GLU A 91 2.19 6.08 -9.72
CA GLU A 91 3.27 6.29 -10.68
C GLU A 91 3.43 7.77 -11.04
N ALA A 92 2.31 8.48 -11.22
CA ALA A 92 2.35 9.92 -11.51
C ALA A 92 2.98 10.70 -10.35
N ALA A 93 2.69 10.31 -9.11
CA ALA A 93 3.21 10.99 -7.92
C ALA A 93 4.70 10.73 -7.71
N LEU A 94 5.18 9.53 -7.99
CA LEU A 94 6.52 9.11 -7.59
C LEU A 94 7.49 8.86 -8.76
N GLY A 95 6.98 8.73 -9.96
CA GLY A 95 7.80 8.54 -11.17
C GLY A 95 8.03 7.11 -11.60
N SER A 96 7.64 6.11 -10.78
CA SER A 96 7.80 4.71 -11.11
C SER A 96 6.93 3.87 -10.20
N THR A 97 6.74 2.60 -10.56
CA THR A 97 6.10 1.60 -9.69
C THR A 97 7.11 0.54 -9.23
N MET A 98 8.35 0.64 -9.69
CA MET A 98 9.38 -0.37 -9.42
C MET A 98 10.20 -0.02 -8.20
N CYS A 99 10.34 -0.98 -7.28
CA CYS A 99 11.10 -0.81 -6.05
C CYS A 99 12.52 -0.29 -6.30
N ALA A 100 13.22 -0.88 -7.27
CA ALA A 100 14.61 -0.48 -7.55
C ALA A 100 14.71 1.01 -7.94
N ASP A 101 13.80 1.48 -8.78
CA ASP A 101 13.77 2.88 -9.20
C ASP A 101 13.42 3.80 -8.04
N LEU A 102 12.40 3.43 -7.28
CA LEU A 102 11.90 4.26 -6.18
C LEU A 102 12.93 4.37 -5.06
N ARG A 103 13.69 3.32 -4.80
CA ARG A 103 14.78 3.37 -3.82
C ARG A 103 15.86 4.36 -4.23
N LYS A 104 16.23 4.39 -5.51
CA LYS A 104 17.24 5.33 -6.00
C LYS A 104 16.79 6.77 -5.87
N ILE A 105 15.51 7.04 -6.13
CA ILE A 105 14.99 8.40 -6.16
C ILE A 105 14.61 8.90 -4.76
N HIS A 106 13.99 8.07 -3.95
CA HIS A 106 13.28 8.51 -2.73
C HIS A 106 13.85 7.96 -1.42
N ALA A 107 14.59 6.86 -1.43
CA ALA A 107 15.08 6.27 -0.18
C ALA A 107 16.26 7.03 0.39
N ASN A 108 16.43 6.98 1.72
CA ASN A 108 17.61 7.54 2.39
C ASN A 108 18.03 6.61 3.53
N GLN A 109 19.21 6.88 4.11
CA GLN A 109 19.79 6.01 5.14
C GLN A 109 19.02 6.06 6.46
N THR A 110 18.44 7.19 6.79
CA THR A 110 17.76 7.39 8.06
C THR A 110 16.36 6.77 8.06
N GLN A 111 15.60 7.01 6.99
CA GLN A 111 14.18 6.64 6.91
C GLN A 111 13.90 5.51 5.92
N ARG A 112 14.92 5.03 5.23
CA ARG A 112 14.78 4.00 4.19
C ARG A 112 13.73 4.43 3.16
N CYS A 113 12.66 3.67 2.99
CA CYS A 113 11.61 3.96 2.01
C CYS A 113 10.37 4.62 2.62
N LEU A 114 10.50 5.28 3.77
CA LEU A 114 9.35 5.89 4.45
C LEU A 114 8.60 6.87 3.54
N LYS A 115 9.31 7.69 2.79
CA LYS A 115 8.67 8.65 1.87
C LYS A 115 7.74 7.94 0.88
N THR A 116 8.19 6.81 0.34
CA THR A 116 7.39 6.01 -0.59
C THR A 116 6.19 5.40 0.11
N VAL A 117 6.37 4.89 1.32
CA VAL A 117 5.28 4.34 2.13
C VAL A 117 4.21 5.40 2.37
N LEU A 118 4.62 6.61 2.76
CA LEU A 118 3.68 7.71 3.03
C LEU A 118 2.96 8.17 1.76
N ALA A 119 3.65 8.19 0.63
CA ALA A 119 3.01 8.54 -0.64
C ALA A 119 1.96 7.49 -1.04
N ALA A 120 2.25 6.21 -0.81
CA ALA A 120 1.26 5.15 -1.04
C ALA A 120 0.03 5.36 -0.17
N CYS A 121 0.22 5.77 1.08
CA CYS A 121 -0.89 6.07 1.98
C CYS A 121 -1.74 7.24 1.48
N ASP A 122 -1.09 8.31 1.00
CA ASP A 122 -1.82 9.47 0.45
C ASP A 122 -2.67 9.09 -0.75
N VAL A 123 -2.11 8.32 -1.67
CA VAL A 123 -2.83 7.87 -2.86
C VAL A 123 -3.99 6.96 -2.45
N LEU A 124 -3.73 6.04 -1.52
CA LEU A 124 -4.77 5.13 -1.02
C LEU A 124 -5.92 5.89 -0.37
N GLU A 125 -5.63 6.85 0.50
CA GLU A 125 -6.65 7.67 1.15
C GLU A 125 -7.52 8.39 0.13
N SER A 126 -6.90 8.95 -0.90
CA SER A 126 -7.61 9.63 -1.97
C SER A 126 -8.61 8.70 -2.67
N HIS A 127 -8.19 7.49 -3.00
CA HIS A 127 -9.06 6.53 -3.67
C HIS A 127 -10.17 6.00 -2.76
N LEU A 128 -9.90 5.82 -1.47
CA LEU A 128 -10.92 5.37 -0.53
C LEU A 128 -11.94 6.46 -0.24
N ALA A 129 -11.52 7.73 -0.19
CA ALA A 129 -12.42 8.87 -0.02
C ALA A 129 -13.38 9.02 -1.21
N GLU A 130 -12.88 8.82 -2.44
CA GLU A 130 -13.71 8.83 -3.64
C GLU A 130 -14.76 7.73 -3.60
N ALA A 131 -14.36 6.53 -3.18
CA ALA A 131 -15.29 5.41 -3.02
C ALA A 131 -16.40 5.72 -2.02
N ALA A 132 -16.06 6.41 -0.93
CA ALA A 132 -17.04 6.77 0.10
C ALA A 132 -18.08 7.79 -0.38
N LYS A 133 -17.74 8.57 -1.39
CA LYS A 133 -18.67 9.58 -1.96
C LYS A 133 -19.66 8.98 -2.94
N GLU A 134 -19.36 7.81 -3.45
CA GLU A 134 -20.24 7.12 -4.39
C GLU A 134 -21.30 6.31 -3.65
#